data_5e2fe05106eac9fa074aba328b54b956
#
_entry.id   5e2fe05106eac9fa074aba328b54b956
#
_cell.length_a   1.000
_cell.length_b   1.000
_cell.length_c   1.000
_cell.angle_alpha   90.00
_cell.angle_beta   90.00
_cell.angle_gamma   90.00
#
_symmetry.space_group_name_H-M   'P 1'
#
loop_
_entity.id
_entity.type
_entity.pdbx_description
1 polymer ?
#
loop_
_entity_poly.entity_id
_entity_poly.type
_entity_poly.pdbx_seq_one_letter_code
_entity_poly.pdbx_strand_id
1 'polypeptide(L)'
;VGLEEMVAALENPMWSSEIPAAGKANMDLLVGLKDNTCAGFTGPVYTEETGRGYFAGLGVAPQYQGHGLGTLLFYRLLAREKQVGSQYMSLFTGEDNHARFIYLGAGFRIVRTFGVLIKEL
;
A
#
# COMPACT_ATOMS: atom_id res chain seq x y z
N VAL A 1 0.72 -8.10 -14.90
CA VAL A 1 0.59 -7.47 -16.20
C VAL A 1 0.54 -5.95 -15.99
N GLY A 2 1.55 -5.26 -16.51
CA GLY A 2 1.64 -3.81 -16.37
C GLY A 2 1.99 -3.30 -14.98
N LEU A 3 2.35 -4.19 -14.03
CA LEU A 3 2.67 -3.78 -12.66
C LEU A 3 3.91 -2.89 -12.60
N GLU A 4 4.99 -3.27 -13.29
CA GLU A 4 6.22 -2.51 -13.26
C GLU A 4 6.05 -1.13 -13.90
N GLU A 5 5.33 -1.06 -15.00
CA GLU A 5 5.02 0.21 -15.68
C GLU A 5 4.17 1.10 -14.79
N MET A 6 3.19 0.54 -14.10
CA MET A 6 2.33 1.31 -13.22
C MET A 6 3.10 1.84 -12.01
N VAL A 7 3.95 1.03 -11.39
CA VAL A 7 4.76 1.45 -10.25
C VAL A 7 5.71 2.56 -10.68
N ALA A 8 6.32 2.44 -11.87
CA ALA A 8 7.18 3.48 -12.42
C ALA A 8 6.39 4.78 -12.68
N ALA A 9 5.14 4.68 -13.14
CA ALA A 9 4.30 5.85 -13.39
C ALA A 9 3.94 6.62 -12.13
N LEU A 10 3.99 5.99 -10.97
CA LEU A 10 3.76 6.63 -9.68
C LEU A 10 4.97 7.42 -9.18
N GLU A 11 6.12 7.27 -9.84
CA GLU A 11 7.36 7.99 -9.52
C GLU A 11 7.78 7.87 -8.05
N ASN A 12 7.53 6.71 -7.44
CA ASN A 12 7.91 6.45 -6.05
C ASN A 12 9.02 5.40 -6.01
N PRO A 13 10.29 5.81 -5.72
CA PRO A 13 11.43 4.88 -5.73
C PRO A 13 11.27 3.70 -4.77
N MET A 14 10.66 3.91 -3.61
CA MET A 14 10.43 2.84 -2.64
C MET A 14 9.49 1.78 -3.21
N TRP A 15 8.38 2.21 -3.81
CA TRP A 15 7.44 1.27 -4.41
C TRP A 15 8.04 0.57 -5.63
N SER A 16 8.84 1.30 -6.43
CA SER A 16 9.52 0.73 -7.59
C SER A 16 10.50 -0.38 -7.21
N SER A 17 11.11 -0.31 -6.01
CA SER A 17 12.03 -1.35 -5.56
C SER A 17 11.35 -2.43 -4.72
N GLU A 18 10.50 -2.06 -3.77
CA GLU A 18 9.92 -3.02 -2.83
C GLU A 18 8.84 -3.91 -3.44
N ILE A 19 7.92 -3.35 -4.23
CA ILE A 19 6.83 -4.13 -4.79
C ILE A 19 7.32 -5.13 -5.82
N PRO A 20 8.18 -4.77 -6.79
CA PRO A 20 8.77 -5.77 -7.67
C PRO A 20 9.61 -6.80 -6.94
N ALA A 21 10.35 -6.41 -5.90
CA ALA A 21 11.13 -7.34 -5.09
C ALA A 21 10.23 -8.34 -4.35
N ALA A 22 9.10 -7.88 -3.81
CA ALA A 22 8.12 -8.76 -3.16
C ALA A 22 7.56 -9.78 -4.16
N GLY A 23 7.25 -9.35 -5.38
CA GLY A 23 6.81 -10.25 -6.45
C GLY A 23 7.84 -11.32 -6.76
N LYS A 24 9.11 -10.94 -6.85
CA LYS A 24 10.22 -11.88 -7.09
C LYS A 24 10.41 -12.87 -5.93
N ALA A 25 10.09 -12.45 -4.70
CA ALA A 25 10.18 -13.30 -3.52
C ALA A 25 8.95 -14.19 -3.32
N ASN A 26 8.04 -14.25 -4.28
CA ASN A 26 6.81 -15.03 -4.20
C ASN A 26 5.86 -14.62 -3.07
N MET A 27 5.90 -13.37 -2.67
CA MET A 27 4.93 -12.85 -1.70
C MET A 27 3.62 -12.47 -2.38
N ASP A 28 2.51 -12.69 -1.68
CA ASP A 28 1.18 -12.36 -2.20
C ASP A 28 0.99 -10.86 -2.34
N LEU A 29 0.71 -10.42 -3.56
CA LEU A 29 0.30 -9.06 -3.85
C LEU A 29 -1.17 -9.03 -4.23
N LEU A 30 -1.87 -7.98 -3.80
CA LEU A 30 -3.23 -7.72 -4.25
C LEU A 30 -3.18 -6.74 -5.42
N VAL A 31 -3.77 -7.14 -6.53
CA VAL A 31 -3.73 -6.35 -7.76
C VAL A 31 -5.16 -6.10 -8.24
N GLY A 32 -5.47 -4.86 -8.52
CA GLY A 32 -6.73 -4.50 -9.18
C GLY A 32 -6.55 -4.46 -10.68
N LEU A 33 -7.40 -5.17 -11.40
CA LEU A 33 -7.35 -5.22 -12.86
C LEU A 33 -8.54 -4.51 -13.48
N LYS A 34 -8.30 -3.82 -14.58
CA LYS A 34 -9.33 -3.29 -15.44
C LYS A 34 -8.94 -3.60 -16.88
N ASP A 35 -9.82 -4.34 -17.59
CA ASP A 35 -9.55 -4.76 -18.98
C ASP A 35 -8.20 -5.48 -19.13
N ASN A 36 -7.88 -6.35 -18.17
CA ASN A 36 -6.61 -7.08 -18.06
C ASN A 36 -5.38 -6.20 -17.86
N THR A 37 -5.56 -4.94 -17.51
CA THR A 37 -4.47 -4.02 -17.21
C THR A 37 -4.42 -3.75 -15.71
N CYS A 38 -3.22 -3.70 -15.14
CA CYS A 38 -3.05 -3.39 -13.73
C CYS A 38 -3.47 -1.95 -13.46
N ALA A 39 -4.56 -1.78 -12.70
CA ALA A 39 -5.08 -0.47 -12.32
C ALA A 39 -4.60 -0.04 -10.94
N GLY A 40 -4.26 -0.97 -10.08
CA GLY A 40 -3.78 -0.67 -8.73
C GLY A 40 -3.21 -1.90 -8.05
N PHE A 41 -2.51 -1.68 -6.95
CA PHE A 41 -1.89 -2.75 -6.19
C PHE A 41 -1.76 -2.37 -4.71
N THR A 42 -1.62 -3.38 -3.88
CA THR A 42 -1.20 -3.23 -2.48
C THR A 42 -0.62 -4.55 -1.97
N GLY A 43 0.04 -4.51 -0.82
CA GLY A 43 0.68 -5.69 -0.24
C GLY A 43 2.18 -5.45 -0.07
N PRO A 44 2.97 -6.50 0.05
CA PRO A 44 2.55 -7.91 0.06
C PRO A 44 1.75 -8.27 1.31
N VAL A 45 0.96 -9.34 1.21
CA VAL A 45 0.23 -9.90 2.35
C VAL A 45 1.21 -10.69 3.20
N TYR A 46 1.49 -10.21 4.40
CA TYR A 46 2.54 -10.79 5.21
C TYR A 46 2.37 -10.35 6.67
N THR A 47 2.63 -11.25 7.59
CA THR A 47 2.61 -10.95 9.03
C THR A 47 4.01 -11.05 9.60
N GLU A 48 4.45 -9.99 10.27
CA GLU A 48 5.74 -9.96 10.96
C GLU A 48 5.69 -10.81 12.25
N GLU A 49 6.86 -11.16 12.77
CA GLU A 49 6.96 -11.97 14.00
C GLU A 49 6.23 -11.33 15.19
N THR A 50 6.16 -10.02 15.22
CA THR A 50 5.44 -9.28 16.29
C THR A 50 3.93 -9.39 16.19
N GLY A 51 3.41 -9.97 15.12
CA GLY A 51 1.97 -10.00 14.83
C GLY A 51 1.48 -8.83 14.00
N ARG A 52 2.39 -7.94 13.59
CA ARG A 52 2.03 -6.78 12.76
C ARG A 52 1.80 -7.21 11.32
N GLY A 53 0.66 -6.81 10.76
CA GLY A 53 0.43 -6.92 9.33
C GLY A 53 1.32 -5.94 8.57
N TYR A 54 2.01 -6.46 7.56
CA TYR A 54 2.95 -5.67 6.78
C TYR A 54 2.24 -4.77 5.78
N PHE A 55 2.79 -3.59 5.55
CA PHE A 55 2.26 -2.66 4.55
C PHE A 55 3.42 -1.94 3.88
N ALA A 56 3.68 -2.28 2.62
CA ALA A 56 4.73 -1.63 1.83
C ALA A 56 4.19 -0.42 1.07
N GLY A 57 2.94 -0.49 0.62
CA GLY A 57 2.37 0.62 -0.13
C GLY A 57 1.04 0.29 -0.77
N LEU A 58 0.40 1.33 -1.26
CA LEU A 58 -0.86 1.28 -1.98
C LEU A 58 -0.74 2.22 -3.17
N GLY A 59 -0.97 1.70 -4.36
CA GLY A 59 -0.87 2.50 -5.56
C GLY A 59 -2.04 2.28 -6.49
N VAL A 60 -2.49 3.34 -7.13
CA VAL A 60 -3.53 3.33 -8.16
C VAL A 60 -3.00 4.13 -9.35
N ALA A 61 -3.08 3.54 -10.54
CA ALA A 61 -2.65 4.21 -11.76
C ALA A 61 -3.41 5.53 -11.92
N PRO A 62 -2.75 6.61 -12.39
CA PRO A 62 -3.36 7.94 -12.43
C PRO A 62 -4.72 7.98 -13.13
N GLN A 63 -4.88 7.25 -14.23
CA GLN A 63 -6.13 7.23 -14.99
C GLN A 63 -7.28 6.53 -14.27
N TYR A 64 -6.99 5.77 -13.21
CA TYR A 64 -8.00 5.05 -12.44
C TYR A 64 -8.22 5.63 -11.04
N GLN A 65 -7.55 6.71 -10.69
CA GLN A 65 -7.74 7.38 -9.41
C GLN A 65 -9.13 8.04 -9.34
N GLY A 66 -9.64 8.21 -8.12
CA GLY A 66 -10.94 8.84 -7.90
C GLY A 66 -12.14 7.93 -8.07
N HIS A 67 -11.93 6.62 -8.24
CA HIS A 67 -13.01 5.63 -8.43
C HIS A 67 -13.17 4.65 -7.26
N GLY A 68 -12.50 4.90 -6.13
CA GLY A 68 -12.61 4.04 -4.95
C GLY A 68 -11.74 2.79 -4.98
N LEU A 69 -10.90 2.59 -6.00
CA LEU A 69 -10.06 1.40 -6.11
C LEU A 69 -9.05 1.31 -4.95
N GLY A 70 -8.44 2.42 -4.57
CA GLY A 70 -7.50 2.44 -3.44
C GLY A 70 -8.15 2.01 -2.15
N THR A 71 -9.35 2.49 -1.87
CA THR A 71 -10.12 2.09 -0.69
C THR A 71 -10.43 0.60 -0.73
N LEU A 72 -10.89 0.10 -1.87
CA LEU A 72 -11.19 -1.33 -2.02
C LEU A 72 -9.95 -2.20 -1.79
N LEU A 73 -8.84 -1.84 -2.40
CA LEU A 73 -7.58 -2.58 -2.24
C LEU A 73 -7.15 -2.60 -0.78
N PHE A 74 -7.22 -1.47 -0.09
CA PHE A 74 -6.80 -1.39 1.30
C PHE A 74 -7.70 -2.26 2.20
N TYR A 75 -9.01 -2.20 2.04
CA TYR A 75 -9.92 -3.05 2.82
C TYR A 75 -9.67 -4.53 2.55
N ARG A 76 -9.39 -4.90 1.32
CA ARG A 76 -9.05 -6.29 0.98
C ARG A 76 -7.71 -6.72 1.58
N LEU A 77 -6.73 -5.81 1.62
CA LEU A 77 -5.47 -6.08 2.30
C LEU A 77 -5.69 -6.37 3.79
N LEU A 78 -6.48 -5.55 4.46
CA LEU A 78 -6.79 -5.76 5.88
C LEU A 78 -7.45 -7.12 6.12
N ALA A 79 -8.40 -7.50 5.27
CA ALA A 79 -9.07 -8.79 5.36
C ALA A 79 -8.09 -9.95 5.17
N ARG A 80 -7.21 -9.84 4.17
CA ARG A 80 -6.20 -10.89 3.91
C ARG A 80 -5.18 -10.99 5.04
N GLU A 81 -4.71 -9.86 5.55
CA GLU A 81 -3.79 -9.83 6.68
C GLU A 81 -4.41 -10.50 7.91
N LYS A 82 -5.68 -10.24 8.18
CA LYS A 82 -6.40 -10.88 9.26
C LYS A 82 -6.49 -12.39 9.05
N GLN A 83 -6.75 -12.84 7.83
CA GLN A 83 -6.83 -14.26 7.50
C GLN A 83 -5.51 -14.99 7.74
N VAL A 84 -4.37 -14.34 7.50
CA VAL A 84 -3.05 -14.95 7.72
C VAL A 84 -2.53 -14.74 9.14
N GLY A 85 -3.33 -14.19 10.03
CA GLY A 85 -3.04 -14.15 11.46
C GLY A 85 -2.51 -12.83 11.99
N SER A 86 -2.52 -11.76 11.20
CA SER A 86 -2.10 -10.46 11.69
C SER A 86 -3.03 -9.97 12.81
N GLN A 87 -2.45 -9.46 13.87
CA GLN A 87 -3.18 -8.98 15.04
C GLN A 87 -3.46 -7.49 14.98
N TYR A 88 -2.59 -6.74 14.30
CA TYR A 88 -2.71 -5.30 14.12
C TYR A 88 -1.92 -4.88 12.91
N MET A 89 -2.13 -3.64 12.48
CA MET A 89 -1.33 -3.01 11.44
C MET A 89 -0.98 -1.59 11.87
N SER A 90 0.23 -1.17 11.59
CA SER A 90 0.66 0.21 11.76
C SER A 90 1.36 0.68 10.51
N LEU A 91 1.27 1.97 10.24
CA LEU A 91 1.90 2.56 9.06
C LEU A 91 2.25 4.03 9.35
N PHE A 92 3.12 4.57 8.50
CA PHE A 92 3.43 5.99 8.49
C PHE A 92 2.78 6.64 7.28
N THR A 93 2.25 7.83 7.47
CA THR A 93 1.72 8.62 6.36
C THR A 93 1.96 10.10 6.63
N GLY A 94 2.14 10.88 5.57
CA GLY A 94 2.26 12.33 5.67
C GLY A 94 0.91 13.00 5.86
N GLU A 95 0.90 14.15 6.53
CA GLU A 95 -0.34 14.93 6.73
C GLU A 95 -0.95 15.35 5.39
N ASP A 96 -0.11 15.58 4.39
CA ASP A 96 -0.55 16.01 3.06
C ASP A 96 -0.91 14.83 2.15
N ASN A 97 -0.72 13.60 2.62
CA ASN A 97 -1.04 12.42 1.82
C ASN A 97 -2.54 12.17 1.82
N HIS A 98 -3.14 12.21 0.65
CA HIS A 98 -4.58 12.00 0.49
C HIS A 98 -5.03 10.61 0.97
N ALA A 99 -4.14 9.62 0.89
CA ALA A 99 -4.44 8.26 1.32
C ALA A 99 -4.74 8.15 2.82
N ARG A 100 -4.35 9.14 3.63
CA ARG A 100 -4.65 9.13 5.07
C ARG A 100 -6.15 8.99 5.35
N PHE A 101 -7.01 9.51 4.47
CA PHE A 101 -8.46 9.41 4.64
C PHE A 101 -8.93 7.96 4.46
N ILE A 102 -8.25 7.18 3.62
CA ILE A 102 -8.51 5.75 3.47
C ILE A 102 -8.20 5.03 4.79
N TYR A 103 -7.07 5.34 5.39
CA TYR A 103 -6.63 4.70 6.64
C TYR A 103 -7.55 5.06 7.80
N LEU A 104 -7.85 6.33 7.96
CA LEU A 104 -8.77 6.78 9.03
C LEU A 104 -10.16 6.21 8.85
N GLY A 105 -10.68 6.17 7.61
CA GLY A 105 -11.97 5.57 7.30
C GLY A 105 -12.02 4.07 7.57
N ALA A 106 -10.88 3.39 7.52
CA ALA A 106 -10.77 1.96 7.82
C ALA A 106 -10.63 1.67 9.32
N GLY A 107 -10.65 2.70 10.16
CA GLY A 107 -10.57 2.53 11.62
C GLY A 107 -9.19 2.75 12.20
N PHE A 108 -8.20 3.13 11.40
CA PHE A 108 -6.89 3.50 11.92
C PHE A 108 -6.99 4.79 12.72
N ARG A 109 -6.16 4.89 13.75
CA ARG A 109 -6.07 6.11 14.56
C ARG A 109 -4.64 6.58 14.64
N ILE A 110 -4.47 7.88 14.75
CA ILE A 110 -3.15 8.48 14.93
C ILE A 110 -2.70 8.20 16.36
N VAL A 111 -1.59 7.47 16.51
CA VAL A 111 -1.04 7.15 17.83
C VAL A 111 0.21 7.99 18.13
N ARG A 112 0.86 8.53 17.10
CA ARG A 112 2.05 9.35 17.28
C ARG A 112 2.29 10.21 16.04
N THR A 113 2.78 11.43 16.26
CA THR A 113 3.19 12.35 15.20
C THR A 113 4.69 12.63 15.31
N PHE A 114 5.39 12.59 14.18
CA PHE A 114 6.84 12.80 14.12
C PHE A 114 7.16 14.03 13.28
N GLY A 115 8.17 14.79 13.70
CA GLY A 115 8.75 15.81 12.85
C GLY A 115 9.87 15.25 11.99
N VAL A 116 9.97 15.74 10.76
CA VAL A 116 11.05 15.38 9.84
C VAL A 116 11.93 16.61 9.61
N LEU A 117 13.24 16.45 9.83
CA LEU A 117 14.22 17.50 9.62
C LEU A 117 14.91 17.26 8.29
N ILE A 118 14.92 18.28 7.44
CA ILE A 118 15.53 18.21 6.11
C ILE A 118 16.55 19.34 5.98
N LYS A 119 17.72 19.01 5.41
CA LYS A 119 18.71 20.01 5.04
C LYS A 119 19.10 19.79 3.58
N GLU A 120 18.96 20.84 2.77
CA GLU A 120 19.49 20.84 1.41
C GLU A 120 20.98 21.14 1.46
N LEU A 121 21.76 20.35 0.73
CA LEU A 121 23.23 20.47 0.70
C LEU A 121 23.72 21.17 -0.56
#